data_339eb03cc3e98b13b61aaa3074f93f77
#
_entry.id   339eb03cc3e98b13b61aaa3074f93f77
#
_cell.length_a   1.000
_cell.length_b   1.000
_cell.length_c   1.000
_cell.angle_alpha   90.00
_cell.angle_beta   90.00
_cell.angle_gamma   90.00
#
_symmetry.space_group_name_H-M   'P 1'
#
loop_
_entity.id
_entity.type
_entity.pdbx_description
1 polymer ?
#
loop_
_entity_poly.entity_id
_entity_poly.type
_entity_poly.pdbx_seq_one_letter_code
_entity_poly.pdbx_strand_id
1 'polypeptide(L)'
;MPWIPELFSAPVLQRLEAKWELERLDAVPYYVGLMSGEHEALIRSFAGQPILHDPRRGRVIGVRAFEAYITELGAWLSRLNMSFDPVDHVFMEPRGFEEVVIHLDGDAGRVDVPVAIVADRQSDGRLTELRIYHSIWALTGRHLHRPPMLQRDPDLRADGVVAEYHRALAAGDVDAIMATFEPNGYAREPAGREFVHRGSDELRGFYEWLFSNGGGIALEHCALVHDGRACALEYNVVGWGRTALDPEAGVAIYVQGDSDKLGAARIYDDVDPPLQAPAA
;
A
#
# COMPACT_ATOMS: atom_id res chain seq x y z
N MET A 1 23.64 32.34 4.34
CA MET A 1 22.71 31.21 4.54
C MET A 1 23.49 29.95 4.32
N PRO A 2 23.42 28.97 5.23
CA PRO A 2 24.04 27.68 4.96
C PRO A 2 23.36 27.08 3.74
N TRP A 3 24.14 26.60 2.81
CA TRP A 3 23.67 25.90 1.63
C TRP A 3 23.16 24.52 2.07
N ILE A 4 21.88 24.22 1.85
CA ILE A 4 21.26 22.93 2.18
C ILE A 4 21.04 22.19 0.86
N PRO A 5 21.99 21.30 0.47
CA PRO A 5 21.92 20.59 -0.82
C PRO A 5 20.64 19.81 -1.04
N GLU A 6 20.07 19.26 0.03
CA GLU A 6 18.85 18.45 -0.01
C GLU A 6 17.59 19.25 -0.43
N LEU A 7 17.58 20.56 -0.20
CA LEU A 7 16.48 21.43 -0.68
C LEU A 7 16.42 21.57 -2.20
N PHE A 8 17.47 21.19 -2.90
CA PHE A 8 17.53 21.24 -4.36
C PHE A 8 17.44 19.87 -5.02
N SER A 9 17.25 18.80 -4.25
CA SER A 9 16.98 17.49 -4.83
C SER A 9 15.55 17.43 -5.35
N ALA A 10 15.35 16.90 -6.56
CA ALA A 10 14.04 16.76 -7.15
C ALA A 10 13.03 16.05 -6.22
N PRO A 11 13.40 14.98 -5.49
CA PRO A 11 12.49 14.33 -4.54
C PRO A 11 12.06 15.23 -3.37
N VAL A 12 12.94 16.12 -2.88
CA VAL A 12 12.58 17.05 -1.80
C VAL A 12 11.67 18.16 -2.31
N LEU A 13 11.93 18.68 -3.51
CA LEU A 13 11.08 19.68 -4.13
C LEU A 13 9.69 19.12 -4.41
N GLN A 14 9.58 17.89 -4.93
CA GLN A 14 8.31 17.22 -5.15
C GLN A 14 7.52 17.01 -3.85
N ARG A 15 8.19 16.64 -2.74
CA ARG A 15 7.53 16.54 -1.42
C ARG A 15 7.02 17.89 -0.92
N LEU A 16 7.80 18.97 -1.14
CA LEU A 16 7.38 20.32 -0.77
C LEU A 16 6.21 20.80 -1.63
N GLU A 17 6.25 20.55 -2.94
CA GLU A 17 5.16 20.86 -3.85
C GLU A 17 3.89 20.08 -3.47
N ALA A 18 4.00 18.79 -3.22
CA ALA A 18 2.88 17.95 -2.75
C ALA A 18 2.32 18.45 -1.42
N LYS A 19 3.18 18.89 -0.48
CA LYS A 19 2.75 19.51 0.78
C LYS A 19 2.00 20.80 0.55
N TRP A 20 2.49 21.68 -0.33
CA TRP A 20 1.83 22.94 -0.66
C TRP A 20 0.50 22.72 -1.40
N GLU A 21 0.42 21.71 -2.26
CA GLU A 21 -0.85 21.30 -2.89
C GLU A 21 -1.88 20.86 -1.85
N LEU A 22 -1.47 20.02 -0.87
CA LEU A 22 -2.32 19.62 0.24
C LEU A 22 -2.82 20.82 1.06
N GLU A 23 -1.91 21.75 1.42
CA GLU A 23 -2.25 22.98 2.16
C GLU A 23 -3.19 23.87 1.35
N ARG A 24 -2.98 23.99 0.03
CA ARG A 24 -3.84 24.77 -0.87
C ARG A 24 -5.26 24.20 -1.02
N LEU A 25 -5.39 22.89 -0.89
CA LEU A 25 -6.67 22.19 -1.07
C LEU A 25 -7.46 22.04 0.24
N ASP A 26 -7.00 22.63 1.35
CA ASP A 26 -7.56 22.38 2.68
C ASP A 26 -7.70 20.86 2.97
N ALA A 27 -6.86 20.04 2.36
CA ALA A 27 -6.91 18.60 2.50
C ALA A 27 -6.35 18.19 3.87
N VAL A 28 -7.10 17.41 4.59
CA VAL A 28 -6.65 16.82 5.86
C VAL A 28 -6.20 15.39 5.56
N PRO A 29 -4.95 15.01 5.93
CA PRO A 29 -4.53 13.62 5.85
C PRO A 29 -5.50 12.72 6.61
N TYR A 30 -5.86 11.59 6.01
CA TYR A 30 -6.98 10.77 6.49
C TYR A 30 -6.90 10.44 7.99
N TYR A 31 -5.75 9.91 8.45
CA TYR A 31 -5.60 9.53 9.86
C TYR A 31 -5.45 10.73 10.80
N VAL A 32 -4.88 11.84 10.34
CA VAL A 32 -4.84 13.09 11.12
C VAL A 32 -6.26 13.60 11.38
N GLY A 33 -7.05 13.74 10.32
CA GLY A 33 -8.42 14.21 10.43
C GLY A 33 -9.32 13.27 11.25
N LEU A 34 -9.10 11.96 11.12
CA LEU A 34 -9.81 10.95 11.89
C LEU A 34 -9.51 11.06 13.38
N MET A 35 -8.25 11.20 13.78
CA MET A 35 -7.83 11.26 15.18
C MET A 35 -8.09 12.62 15.84
N SER A 36 -8.02 13.71 15.08
CA SER A 36 -8.36 15.06 15.57
C SER A 36 -9.86 15.32 15.63
N GLY A 37 -10.69 14.41 15.09
CA GLY A 37 -12.14 14.59 15.02
C GLY A 37 -12.60 15.59 13.94
N GLU A 38 -11.75 15.88 12.96
CA GLU A 38 -12.04 16.79 11.86
C GLU A 38 -12.95 16.14 10.78
N HIS A 39 -14.03 15.48 11.24
CA HIS A 39 -14.92 14.70 10.39
C HIS A 39 -15.54 15.50 9.24
N GLU A 40 -15.92 16.74 9.49
CA GLU A 40 -16.45 17.61 8.44
C GLU A 40 -15.39 17.95 7.37
N ALA A 41 -14.13 18.15 7.77
CA ALA A 41 -13.04 18.40 6.82
C ALA A 41 -12.79 17.16 5.95
N LEU A 42 -12.78 15.96 6.54
CA LEU A 42 -12.70 14.71 5.80
C LEU A 42 -13.84 14.55 4.79
N ILE A 43 -15.08 14.87 5.18
CA ILE A 43 -16.24 14.81 4.27
C ILE A 43 -16.10 15.84 3.15
N ARG A 44 -15.69 17.07 3.45
CA ARG A 44 -15.49 18.15 2.45
C ARG A 44 -14.36 17.86 1.47
N SER A 45 -13.41 17.00 1.84
CA SER A 45 -12.33 16.57 0.93
C SER A 45 -12.84 15.81 -0.30
N PHE A 46 -14.10 15.33 -0.28
CA PHE A 46 -14.70 14.64 -1.41
C PHE A 46 -15.44 15.60 -2.36
N ALA A 47 -15.35 15.32 -3.66
CA ALA A 47 -16.03 16.06 -4.73
C ALA A 47 -17.50 15.63 -4.91
N GLY A 48 -18.16 15.24 -3.87
CA GLY A 48 -19.53 14.73 -3.91
C GLY A 48 -19.78 13.77 -2.76
N GLN A 49 -20.43 12.64 -3.03
CA GLN A 49 -20.61 11.64 -2.01
C GLN A 49 -19.30 10.89 -1.74
N PRO A 50 -18.84 10.80 -0.49
CA PRO A 50 -17.70 9.96 -0.13
C PRO A 50 -17.89 8.51 -0.57
N ILE A 51 -16.86 7.94 -1.19
CA ILE A 51 -16.75 6.52 -1.48
C ILE A 51 -15.44 6.04 -0.86
N LEU A 52 -15.53 5.08 0.04
CA LEU A 52 -14.37 4.52 0.71
C LEU A 52 -14.47 3.00 0.73
N HIS A 53 -13.34 2.34 0.52
CA HIS A 53 -13.20 0.89 0.69
C HIS A 53 -12.27 0.61 1.87
N ASP A 54 -12.79 -0.02 2.89
CA ASP A 54 -12.06 -0.43 4.08
C ASP A 54 -11.94 -1.95 4.14
N PRO A 55 -10.79 -2.53 4.53
CA PRO A 55 -10.62 -3.98 4.58
C PRO A 55 -11.62 -4.71 5.47
N ARG A 56 -12.04 -4.10 6.59
CA ARG A 56 -12.94 -4.70 7.59
C ARG A 56 -14.40 -4.40 7.33
N ARG A 57 -14.71 -3.20 6.83
CA ARG A 57 -16.09 -2.72 6.64
C ARG A 57 -16.62 -2.96 5.24
N GLY A 58 -15.72 -3.15 4.28
CA GLY A 58 -16.08 -3.17 2.87
C GLY A 58 -16.33 -1.76 2.32
N ARG A 59 -17.25 -1.64 1.36
CA ARG A 59 -17.54 -0.38 0.67
C ARG A 59 -18.50 0.50 1.46
N VAL A 60 -18.06 1.73 1.76
CA VAL A 60 -18.85 2.78 2.44
C VAL A 60 -19.19 3.87 1.44
N ILE A 61 -20.48 4.20 1.26
CA ILE A 61 -20.94 5.17 0.26
C ILE A 61 -21.86 6.21 0.91
N GLY A 62 -21.59 7.48 0.62
CA GLY A 62 -22.41 8.62 1.00
C GLY A 62 -22.04 9.20 2.34
N VAL A 63 -22.40 10.48 2.51
CA VAL A 63 -22.00 11.29 3.68
C VAL A 63 -22.40 10.63 5.01
N ARG A 64 -23.65 10.21 5.15
CA ARG A 64 -24.15 9.63 6.42
C ARG A 64 -23.43 8.32 6.78
N ALA A 65 -23.18 7.45 5.80
CA ALA A 65 -22.50 6.20 6.04
C ALA A 65 -21.02 6.42 6.36
N PHE A 66 -20.38 7.38 5.68
CA PHE A 66 -19.01 7.76 5.92
C PHE A 66 -18.82 8.39 7.30
N GLU A 67 -19.70 9.31 7.71
CA GLU A 67 -19.69 9.92 9.05
C GLU A 67 -19.83 8.87 10.16
N ALA A 68 -20.78 7.95 10.03
CA ALA A 68 -20.92 6.85 10.99
C ALA A 68 -19.66 5.97 11.06
N TYR A 69 -19.09 5.65 9.91
CA TYR A 69 -17.88 4.85 9.81
C TYR A 69 -16.67 5.54 10.48
N ILE A 70 -16.38 6.81 10.15
CA ILE A 70 -15.22 7.52 10.74
C ILE A 70 -15.39 7.74 12.25
N THR A 71 -16.62 7.93 12.73
CA THR A 71 -16.91 8.02 14.16
C THR A 71 -16.63 6.69 14.88
N GLU A 72 -17.11 5.58 14.34
CA GLU A 72 -16.87 4.24 14.88
C GLU A 72 -15.37 3.88 14.85
N LEU A 73 -14.72 4.12 13.72
CA LEU A 73 -13.29 3.83 13.55
C LEU A 73 -12.43 4.68 14.48
N GLY A 74 -12.69 5.99 14.57
CA GLY A 74 -11.94 6.89 15.45
C GLY A 74 -12.06 6.47 16.92
N ALA A 75 -13.27 6.10 17.36
CA ALA A 75 -13.50 5.59 18.71
C ALA A 75 -12.77 4.25 18.95
N TRP A 76 -12.71 3.36 17.95
CA TRP A 76 -11.98 2.10 18.06
C TRP A 76 -10.47 2.32 18.13
N LEU A 77 -9.90 3.14 17.27
CA LEU A 77 -8.48 3.47 17.25
C LEU A 77 -8.04 4.17 18.53
N SER A 78 -8.86 5.09 19.05
CA SER A 78 -8.58 5.79 20.32
C SER A 78 -8.51 4.82 21.51
N ARG A 79 -9.38 3.80 21.56
CA ARG A 79 -9.32 2.77 22.61
C ARG A 79 -8.05 1.94 22.56
N LEU A 80 -7.41 1.80 21.39
CA LEU A 80 -6.16 1.07 21.18
C LEU A 80 -4.93 2.00 21.24
N ASN A 81 -5.07 3.21 21.77
CA ASN A 81 -3.97 4.18 21.87
C ASN A 81 -3.21 4.35 20.54
N MET A 82 -3.95 4.48 19.45
CA MET A 82 -3.40 4.57 18.11
C MET A 82 -2.43 5.74 17.98
N SER A 83 -1.26 5.44 17.41
CA SER A 83 -0.37 6.41 16.80
C SER A 83 0.05 5.91 15.42
N PHE A 84 0.67 6.76 14.60
CA PHE A 84 1.17 6.33 13.30
C PHE A 84 2.44 7.07 12.90
N ASP A 85 3.25 6.40 12.08
CA ASP A 85 4.41 6.97 11.43
C ASP A 85 4.16 7.03 9.91
N PRO A 86 4.36 8.20 9.26
CA PRO A 86 4.30 8.29 7.81
C PRO A 86 5.49 7.56 7.20
N VAL A 87 5.25 6.82 6.11
CA VAL A 87 6.28 6.08 5.38
C VAL A 87 6.63 6.79 4.08
N ASP A 88 5.64 6.97 3.21
CA ASP A 88 5.82 7.61 1.90
C ASP A 88 4.49 8.10 1.33
N HIS A 89 4.55 8.97 0.33
CA HIS A 89 3.37 9.44 -0.39
C HIS A 89 3.74 9.92 -1.79
N VAL A 90 2.78 9.79 -2.72
CA VAL A 90 2.84 10.38 -4.06
C VAL A 90 1.50 11.02 -4.37
N PHE A 91 1.52 12.29 -4.78
CA PHE A 91 0.33 13.01 -5.20
C PHE A 91 0.45 13.38 -6.67
N MET A 92 -0.28 12.63 -7.49
CA MET A 92 -0.38 12.85 -8.93
C MET A 92 -1.86 12.98 -9.32
N GLU A 93 -2.13 13.63 -10.44
CA GLU A 93 -3.47 13.61 -11.02
C GLU A 93 -3.57 12.45 -12.01
N PRO A 94 -4.68 11.72 -12.01
CA PRO A 94 -5.87 11.81 -11.14
C PRO A 94 -5.77 10.95 -9.88
N ARG A 95 -4.62 10.39 -9.53
CA ARG A 95 -4.45 9.42 -8.44
C ARG A 95 -3.21 9.70 -7.62
N GLY A 96 -3.31 9.46 -6.30
CA GLY A 96 -2.17 9.47 -5.39
C GLY A 96 -2.22 8.32 -4.40
N PHE A 97 -1.15 8.12 -3.65
CA PHE A 97 -1.13 7.20 -2.53
C PHE A 97 -0.41 7.78 -1.32
N GLU A 98 -0.75 7.25 -0.16
CA GLU A 98 -0.10 7.52 1.12
C GLU A 98 0.18 6.19 1.83
N GLU A 99 1.35 6.05 2.42
CA GLU A 99 1.72 4.89 3.25
C GLU A 99 1.98 5.34 4.67
N VAL A 100 1.43 4.61 5.62
CA VAL A 100 1.67 4.80 7.05
C VAL A 100 1.87 3.46 7.75
N VAL A 101 2.55 3.46 8.89
CA VAL A 101 2.49 2.35 9.84
C VAL A 101 1.66 2.80 11.03
N ILE A 102 0.55 2.13 11.27
CA ILE A 102 -0.30 2.37 12.44
C ILE A 102 0.20 1.49 13.58
N HIS A 103 0.33 2.07 14.75
CA HIS A 103 0.69 1.40 15.98
C HIS A 103 -0.52 1.32 16.89
N LEU A 104 -0.87 0.11 17.32
CA LEU A 104 -2.03 -0.17 18.16
C LEU A 104 -1.60 -0.94 19.41
N ASP A 105 -2.21 -0.66 20.56
CA ASP A 105 -2.06 -1.46 21.76
C ASP A 105 -3.07 -2.63 21.72
N GLY A 106 -2.57 -3.85 21.45
CA GLY A 106 -3.37 -5.07 21.48
C GLY A 106 -3.22 -5.83 22.80
N ASP A 107 -4.01 -6.87 22.97
CA ASP A 107 -4.00 -7.72 24.19
C ASP A 107 -2.63 -8.38 24.45
N ALA A 108 -1.89 -8.71 23.39
CA ALA A 108 -0.56 -9.34 23.45
C ALA A 108 0.60 -8.34 23.42
N GLY A 109 0.33 -7.03 23.38
CA GLY A 109 1.30 -5.96 23.27
C GLY A 109 1.05 -5.06 22.06
N ARG A 110 2.02 -4.19 21.76
CA ARG A 110 1.92 -3.23 20.66
C ARG A 110 2.05 -3.94 19.31
N VAL A 111 1.13 -3.66 18.41
CA VAL A 111 1.06 -4.22 17.06
C VAL A 111 1.29 -3.10 16.04
N ASP A 112 2.15 -3.36 15.06
CA ASP A 112 2.40 -2.49 13.92
C ASP A 112 1.59 -2.98 12.73
N VAL A 113 0.75 -2.09 12.16
CA VAL A 113 -0.08 -2.40 10.99
C VAL A 113 0.32 -1.47 9.85
N PRO A 114 1.02 -1.98 8.83
CA PRO A 114 1.28 -1.21 7.62
C PRO A 114 -0.02 -0.97 6.85
N VAL A 115 -0.23 0.26 6.42
CA VAL A 115 -1.42 0.68 5.67
C VAL A 115 -0.99 1.47 4.44
N ALA A 116 -1.61 1.17 3.29
CA ALA A 116 -1.58 2.02 2.12
C ALA A 116 -2.97 2.56 1.83
N ILE A 117 -3.05 3.83 1.46
CA ILE A 117 -4.27 4.51 1.04
C ILE A 117 -4.05 4.97 -0.39
N VAL A 118 -4.91 4.52 -1.30
CA VAL A 118 -4.94 5.02 -2.69
C VAL A 118 -6.15 5.92 -2.85
N ALA A 119 -5.93 7.11 -3.41
CA ALA A 119 -6.95 8.12 -3.57
C ALA A 119 -7.12 8.51 -5.03
N ASP A 120 -8.32 8.35 -5.58
CA ASP A 120 -8.69 8.93 -6.86
C ASP A 120 -9.23 10.35 -6.64
N ARG A 121 -8.86 11.27 -7.56
CA ARG A 121 -9.14 12.71 -7.44
C ARG A 121 -9.70 13.28 -8.72
N GLN A 122 -10.43 14.38 -8.60
CA GLN A 122 -10.76 15.26 -9.71
C GLN A 122 -9.65 16.29 -9.95
N SER A 123 -9.72 16.98 -11.08
CA SER A 123 -8.76 18.04 -11.43
C SER A 123 -8.73 19.24 -10.47
N ASP A 124 -9.74 19.38 -9.62
CA ASP A 124 -9.75 20.37 -8.52
C ASP A 124 -9.11 19.83 -7.23
N GLY A 125 -8.52 18.62 -7.28
CA GLY A 125 -7.84 17.95 -6.20
C GLY A 125 -8.74 17.24 -5.20
N ARG A 126 -10.07 17.40 -5.28
CA ARG A 126 -10.99 16.72 -4.36
C ARG A 126 -11.09 15.23 -4.66
N LEU A 127 -11.24 14.46 -3.62
CA LEU A 127 -11.35 13.01 -3.67
C LEU A 127 -12.65 12.57 -4.36
N THR A 128 -12.54 11.52 -5.15
CA THR A 128 -13.71 10.78 -5.66
C THR A 128 -13.87 9.45 -4.97
N GLU A 129 -12.75 8.80 -4.63
CA GLU A 129 -12.74 7.49 -3.99
C GLU A 129 -11.47 7.29 -3.18
N LEU A 130 -11.58 6.64 -2.02
CA LEU A 130 -10.48 6.16 -1.20
C LEU A 130 -10.50 4.64 -1.10
N ARG A 131 -9.35 4.01 -1.30
CA ARG A 131 -9.15 2.57 -1.10
C ARG A 131 -8.06 2.37 -0.07
N ILE A 132 -8.41 1.75 1.05
CA ILE A 132 -7.48 1.46 2.16
C ILE A 132 -7.07 -0.01 2.05
N TYR A 133 -5.77 -0.26 2.14
CA TYR A 133 -5.17 -1.59 2.06
C TYR A 133 -4.33 -1.86 3.29
N HIS A 134 -4.60 -2.94 3.98
CA HIS A 134 -3.78 -3.51 5.05
C HIS A 134 -4.22 -4.93 5.33
N SER A 135 -3.32 -5.76 5.86
CA SER A 135 -3.69 -7.07 6.41
C SER A 135 -4.26 -6.90 7.81
N ILE A 136 -5.26 -7.70 8.15
CA ILE A 136 -5.73 -7.82 9.53
C ILE A 136 -5.03 -8.95 10.28
N TRP A 137 -4.17 -9.71 9.62
CA TRP A 137 -3.47 -10.84 10.22
C TRP A 137 -2.67 -10.45 11.46
N ALA A 138 -1.96 -9.32 11.42
CA ALA A 138 -1.19 -8.80 12.55
C ALA A 138 -2.06 -8.55 13.82
N LEU A 139 -3.35 -8.27 13.63
CA LEU A 139 -4.30 -8.01 14.73
C LEU A 139 -5.05 -9.26 15.18
N THR A 140 -5.29 -10.20 14.29
CA THR A 140 -6.25 -11.29 14.52
C THR A 140 -5.66 -12.69 14.36
N GLY A 141 -4.46 -12.81 13.76
CA GLY A 141 -3.86 -14.09 13.35
C GLY A 141 -4.65 -14.78 12.22
N ARG A 142 -5.48 -14.05 11.47
CA ARG A 142 -6.28 -14.57 10.37
C ARG A 142 -6.27 -13.61 9.20
N HIS A 143 -6.29 -14.13 7.99
CA HIS A 143 -6.48 -13.36 6.78
C HIS A 143 -7.97 -13.08 6.54
N LEU A 144 -8.26 -11.98 5.88
CA LEU A 144 -9.61 -11.61 5.47
C LEU A 144 -9.65 -11.54 3.94
N HIS A 145 -10.40 -12.45 3.33
CA HIS A 145 -10.63 -12.41 1.89
C HIS A 145 -11.21 -11.05 1.47
N ARG A 146 -10.54 -10.40 0.55
CA ARG A 146 -10.91 -9.09 0.06
C ARG A 146 -11.21 -9.13 -1.43
N PRO A 147 -12.50 -9.15 -1.83
CA PRO A 147 -12.85 -9.24 -3.24
C PRO A 147 -12.32 -8.05 -4.05
N PRO A 148 -12.16 -8.19 -5.37
CA PRO A 148 -11.73 -7.13 -6.25
C PRO A 148 -12.49 -5.81 -6.05
N MET A 149 -11.76 -4.72 -5.89
CA MET A 149 -12.33 -3.37 -5.84
C MET A 149 -12.28 -2.69 -7.19
N LEU A 150 -11.29 -3.04 -7.99
CA LEU A 150 -11.09 -2.54 -9.35
C LEU A 150 -11.12 -3.71 -10.34
N GLN A 151 -11.55 -3.39 -11.55
CA GLN A 151 -11.45 -4.31 -12.67
C GLN A 151 -10.03 -4.31 -13.24
N ARG A 152 -9.61 -5.46 -13.78
CA ARG A 152 -8.37 -5.55 -14.55
C ARG A 152 -8.39 -4.56 -15.70
N ASP A 153 -7.29 -3.83 -15.86
CA ASP A 153 -7.01 -3.05 -17.06
C ASP A 153 -6.04 -3.84 -17.97
N PRO A 154 -6.51 -4.39 -19.09
CA PRO A 154 -5.66 -5.22 -19.97
C PRO A 154 -4.57 -4.42 -20.68
N ASP A 155 -4.70 -3.08 -20.74
CA ASP A 155 -3.75 -2.19 -21.41
C ASP A 155 -2.73 -1.59 -20.43
N LEU A 156 -2.97 -1.73 -19.13
CA LEU A 156 -2.08 -1.22 -18.09
C LEU A 156 -0.75 -1.99 -18.11
N ARG A 157 0.34 -1.26 -18.17
CA ARG A 157 1.69 -1.80 -18.08
C ARG A 157 2.50 -0.95 -17.11
N ALA A 158 3.13 -1.62 -16.15
CA ALA A 158 4.27 -1.04 -15.48
C ALA A 158 5.45 -0.99 -16.46
N ASP A 159 6.39 -0.11 -16.23
CA ASP A 159 7.60 0.02 -17.01
C ASP A 159 8.88 -0.21 -16.15
N GLY A 160 10.04 -0.19 -16.80
CA GLY A 160 11.32 -0.30 -16.13
C GLY A 160 11.43 -1.52 -15.22
N VAL A 161 12.10 -1.33 -14.08
CA VAL A 161 12.38 -2.40 -13.12
C VAL A 161 11.10 -3.01 -12.51
N VAL A 162 10.02 -2.24 -12.40
CA VAL A 162 8.74 -2.76 -11.89
C VAL A 162 8.15 -3.79 -12.86
N ALA A 163 8.22 -3.54 -14.17
CA ALA A 163 7.77 -4.50 -15.17
C ALA A 163 8.62 -5.78 -15.16
N GLU A 164 9.94 -5.66 -14.97
CA GLU A 164 10.85 -6.79 -14.86
C GLU A 164 10.54 -7.63 -13.62
N TYR A 165 10.35 -6.97 -12.49
CA TYR A 165 9.95 -7.62 -11.23
C TYR A 165 8.64 -8.41 -11.40
N HIS A 166 7.59 -7.80 -11.97
CA HIS A 166 6.31 -8.49 -12.17
C HIS A 166 6.38 -9.66 -13.11
N ARG A 167 7.22 -9.58 -14.14
CA ARG A 167 7.47 -10.71 -15.05
C ARG A 167 8.13 -11.87 -14.31
N ALA A 168 9.15 -11.58 -13.50
CA ALA A 168 9.85 -12.56 -12.69
C ALA A 168 8.95 -13.16 -11.60
N LEU A 169 8.12 -12.32 -10.95
CA LEU A 169 7.13 -12.74 -9.94
C LEU A 169 6.11 -13.71 -10.54
N ALA A 170 5.57 -13.41 -11.72
CA ALA A 170 4.62 -14.26 -12.42
C ALA A 170 5.24 -15.59 -12.87
N ALA A 171 6.52 -15.59 -13.21
CA ALA A 171 7.27 -16.78 -13.60
C ALA A 171 7.72 -17.64 -12.39
N GLY A 172 7.79 -17.06 -11.19
CA GLY A 172 8.42 -17.70 -10.04
C GLY A 172 9.94 -17.82 -10.16
N ASP A 173 10.55 -16.86 -10.87
CA ASP A 173 11.99 -16.86 -11.16
C ASP A 173 12.73 -16.01 -10.11
N VAL A 174 13.28 -16.72 -9.09
CA VAL A 174 14.01 -16.10 -8.00
C VAL A 174 15.21 -15.31 -8.49
N ASP A 175 16.00 -15.85 -9.45
CA ASP A 175 17.21 -15.20 -9.92
C ASP A 175 16.87 -13.90 -10.69
N ALA A 176 15.82 -13.93 -11.50
CA ALA A 176 15.32 -12.75 -12.18
C ALA A 176 14.79 -11.70 -11.18
N ILE A 177 14.09 -12.11 -10.11
CA ILE A 177 13.67 -11.19 -9.04
C ILE A 177 14.89 -10.56 -8.34
N MET A 178 15.87 -11.37 -7.97
CA MET A 178 17.08 -10.85 -7.30
C MET A 178 17.82 -9.84 -8.16
N ALA A 179 17.80 -9.99 -9.48
CA ALA A 179 18.42 -9.04 -10.41
C ALA A 179 17.73 -7.65 -10.39
N THR A 180 16.46 -7.59 -9.99
CA THR A 180 15.69 -6.32 -9.91
C THR A 180 15.97 -5.52 -8.65
N PHE A 181 16.49 -6.12 -7.58
CA PHE A 181 16.74 -5.41 -6.31
C PHE A 181 18.16 -4.84 -6.22
N GLU A 182 18.27 -3.73 -5.50
CA GLU A 182 19.57 -3.26 -5.02
C GLU A 182 20.17 -4.22 -3.98
N PRO A 183 21.50 -4.22 -3.79
CA PRO A 183 22.14 -5.09 -2.80
C PRO A 183 21.58 -4.94 -1.37
N ASN A 184 21.15 -3.73 -1.01
CA ASN A 184 20.54 -3.41 0.29
C ASN A 184 19.02 -3.24 0.21
N GLY A 185 18.42 -3.61 -0.92
CA GLY A 185 16.99 -3.54 -1.14
C GLY A 185 16.22 -4.45 -0.18
N TYR A 186 14.93 -4.21 -0.03
CA TYR A 186 14.09 -5.02 0.84
C TYR A 186 12.70 -5.28 0.27
N ALA A 187 12.11 -6.39 0.69
CA ALA A 187 10.69 -6.67 0.56
C ALA A 187 10.03 -6.64 1.94
N ARG A 188 8.83 -6.07 2.03
CA ARG A 188 8.01 -6.11 3.24
C ARG A 188 6.67 -6.76 2.92
N GLU A 189 6.37 -7.82 3.65
CA GLU A 189 5.09 -8.50 3.60
C GLU A 189 3.96 -7.66 4.25
N PRO A 190 2.69 -7.95 3.96
CA PRO A 190 1.54 -7.23 4.53
C PRO A 190 1.49 -7.24 6.06
N ALA A 191 2.00 -8.30 6.68
CA ALA A 191 1.99 -8.49 8.13
C ALA A 191 2.94 -7.54 8.89
N GLY A 192 3.86 -6.84 8.19
CA GLY A 192 4.60 -5.73 8.75
C GLY A 192 5.99 -6.05 9.29
N ARG A 193 6.34 -5.48 10.46
CA ARG A 193 7.71 -5.31 10.95
C ARG A 193 8.56 -6.59 11.02
N GLU A 194 8.00 -7.69 11.47
CA GLU A 194 8.71 -8.97 11.62
C GLU A 194 8.92 -9.67 10.27
N PHE A 195 8.25 -9.20 9.23
CA PHE A 195 8.22 -9.78 7.89
C PHE A 195 8.87 -8.82 6.88
N VAL A 196 10.05 -8.32 7.22
CA VAL A 196 10.88 -7.49 6.34
C VAL A 196 12.15 -8.25 6.01
N HIS A 197 12.36 -8.53 4.73
CA HIS A 197 13.49 -9.28 4.19
C HIS A 197 14.46 -8.30 3.54
N ARG A 198 15.67 -8.16 4.10
CA ARG A 198 16.67 -7.16 3.66
C ARG A 198 17.92 -7.81 3.10
N GLY A 199 18.38 -7.25 1.98
CA GLY A 199 19.60 -7.72 1.33
C GLY A 199 19.43 -9.05 0.63
N SER A 200 20.46 -9.46 -0.07
CA SER A 200 20.38 -10.57 -1.04
C SER A 200 20.01 -11.92 -0.42
N ASP A 201 20.51 -12.21 0.78
CA ASP A 201 20.30 -13.54 1.38
C ASP A 201 18.87 -13.69 1.92
N GLU A 202 18.35 -12.69 2.66
CA GLU A 202 16.99 -12.75 3.21
C GLU A 202 15.95 -12.66 2.07
N LEU A 203 16.16 -11.79 1.07
CA LEU A 203 15.29 -11.69 -0.10
C LEU A 203 15.23 -13.02 -0.86
N ARG A 204 16.39 -13.66 -1.11
CA ARG A 204 16.43 -14.94 -1.81
C ARG A 204 15.64 -16.00 -1.05
N GLY A 205 15.91 -16.16 0.25
CA GLY A 205 15.20 -17.14 1.10
C GLY A 205 13.69 -16.88 1.11
N PHE A 206 13.28 -15.63 1.17
CA PHE A 206 11.87 -15.24 1.11
C PHE A 206 11.22 -15.65 -0.22
N TYR A 207 11.81 -15.32 -1.37
CA TYR A 207 11.21 -15.67 -2.66
C TYR A 207 11.29 -17.17 -2.97
N GLU A 208 12.32 -17.89 -2.52
CA GLU A 208 12.37 -19.35 -2.60
C GLU A 208 11.21 -20.00 -1.80
N TRP A 209 10.94 -19.49 -0.61
CA TRP A 209 9.78 -19.93 0.18
C TRP A 209 8.46 -19.55 -0.51
N LEU A 210 8.33 -18.31 -1.00
CA LEU A 210 7.14 -17.78 -1.65
C LEU A 210 6.71 -18.61 -2.87
N PHE A 211 7.69 -19.17 -3.60
CA PHE A 211 7.46 -20.00 -4.79
C PHE A 211 7.52 -21.51 -4.51
N SER A 212 7.59 -21.93 -3.25
CA SER A 212 7.69 -23.35 -2.87
C SER A 212 6.48 -24.19 -3.32
N ASN A 213 5.33 -23.56 -3.59
CA ASN A 213 4.16 -24.20 -4.19
C ASN A 213 4.29 -24.47 -5.71
N GLY A 214 5.45 -24.17 -6.28
CA GLY A 214 5.80 -24.46 -7.69
C GLY A 214 5.13 -23.51 -8.68
N GLY A 215 5.76 -22.39 -8.94
CA GLY A 215 5.33 -21.32 -9.84
C GLY A 215 5.30 -19.97 -9.14
N GLY A 216 4.99 -18.92 -9.89
CA GLY A 216 4.95 -17.56 -9.41
C GLY A 216 3.57 -17.13 -8.90
N ILE A 217 3.42 -15.83 -8.69
CA ILE A 217 2.16 -15.22 -8.27
C ILE A 217 1.54 -14.50 -9.48
N ALA A 218 0.32 -14.91 -9.82
CA ALA A 218 -0.42 -14.34 -10.94
C ALA A 218 -1.24 -13.13 -10.47
N LEU A 219 -0.95 -11.97 -11.03
CA LEU A 219 -1.61 -10.71 -10.73
C LEU A 219 -2.35 -10.17 -11.95
N GLU A 220 -3.55 -9.66 -11.75
CA GLU A 220 -4.26 -8.83 -12.71
C GLU A 220 -4.09 -7.37 -12.33
N HIS A 221 -3.37 -6.60 -13.12
CA HIS A 221 -3.12 -5.18 -12.87
C HIS A 221 -4.39 -4.36 -13.12
N CYS A 222 -4.71 -3.46 -12.19
CA CYS A 222 -5.94 -2.68 -12.23
C CYS A 222 -5.69 -1.18 -12.38
N ALA A 223 -4.70 -0.65 -11.67
CA ALA A 223 -4.40 0.77 -11.69
C ALA A 223 -2.97 1.04 -11.24
N LEU A 224 -2.40 2.13 -11.71
CA LEU A 224 -1.02 2.51 -11.43
C LEU A 224 -0.91 4.02 -11.25
N VAL A 225 -0.07 4.43 -10.30
CA VAL A 225 0.40 5.81 -10.15
C VAL A 225 1.89 5.80 -9.83
N HIS A 226 2.66 6.67 -10.45
CA HIS A 226 4.08 6.81 -10.16
C HIS A 226 4.57 8.25 -10.40
N ASP A 227 5.60 8.66 -9.67
CA ASP A 227 6.26 9.97 -9.77
C ASP A 227 7.69 9.88 -10.32
N GLY A 228 8.10 8.73 -10.85
CA GLY A 228 9.46 8.44 -11.29
C GLY A 228 10.37 7.88 -10.18
N ARG A 229 9.98 7.97 -8.90
CA ARG A 229 10.70 7.42 -7.74
C ARG A 229 9.94 6.26 -7.11
N ALA A 230 8.66 6.44 -6.90
CA ALA A 230 7.79 5.44 -6.28
C ALA A 230 6.59 5.16 -7.19
N CYS A 231 6.17 3.89 -7.18
CA CYS A 231 5.08 3.37 -7.99
C CYS A 231 4.13 2.59 -7.09
N ALA A 232 2.86 2.97 -7.05
CA ALA A 232 1.80 2.16 -6.47
C ALA A 232 1.05 1.45 -7.59
N LEU A 233 1.00 0.13 -7.53
CA LEU A 233 0.28 -0.73 -8.46
C LEU A 233 -0.82 -1.47 -7.72
N GLU A 234 -2.06 -1.16 -8.04
CA GLU A 234 -3.24 -1.89 -7.56
C GLU A 234 -3.50 -3.10 -8.47
N TYR A 235 -3.78 -4.23 -7.85
CA TYR A 235 -3.94 -5.52 -8.55
C TYR A 235 -5.00 -6.40 -7.89
N ASN A 236 -5.39 -7.47 -8.60
CA ASN A 236 -6.05 -8.62 -8.02
C ASN A 236 -5.10 -9.82 -8.09
N VAL A 237 -4.90 -10.51 -6.97
CA VAL A 237 -4.19 -11.80 -6.95
C VAL A 237 -5.16 -12.86 -7.42
N VAL A 238 -4.82 -13.59 -8.48
CA VAL A 238 -5.69 -14.60 -9.11
C VAL A 238 -5.10 -16.01 -9.07
N GLY A 239 -3.86 -16.13 -8.64
CA GLY A 239 -3.20 -17.42 -8.52
C GLY A 239 -1.86 -17.33 -7.82
N TRP A 240 -1.47 -18.44 -7.16
CA TRP A 240 -0.22 -18.56 -6.44
C TRP A 240 0.37 -19.95 -6.63
N GLY A 241 1.47 -20.04 -7.36
CA GLY A 241 2.06 -21.31 -7.77
C GLY A 241 1.08 -22.15 -8.57
N ARG A 242 0.76 -23.34 -8.05
CA ARG A 242 -0.19 -24.26 -8.67
C ARG A 242 -1.64 -24.04 -8.25
N THR A 243 -1.90 -23.10 -7.35
CA THR A 243 -3.22 -22.85 -6.79
C THR A 243 -3.87 -21.68 -7.50
N ALA A 244 -5.04 -21.88 -8.11
CA ALA A 244 -5.90 -20.80 -8.53
C ALA A 244 -6.59 -20.22 -7.28
N LEU A 245 -6.64 -18.90 -7.18
CA LEU A 245 -7.29 -18.20 -6.07
C LEU A 245 -8.56 -17.51 -6.55
N ASP A 246 -9.53 -17.39 -5.66
CA ASP A 246 -10.59 -16.41 -5.86
C ASP A 246 -9.91 -15.03 -5.86
N PRO A 247 -10.20 -14.15 -6.84
CA PRO A 247 -9.48 -12.90 -6.97
C PRO A 247 -9.56 -12.03 -5.71
N GLU A 248 -8.41 -11.56 -5.24
CA GLU A 248 -8.28 -10.73 -4.05
C GLU A 248 -7.54 -9.43 -4.33
N ALA A 249 -8.12 -8.32 -3.86
CA ALA A 249 -7.55 -6.99 -4.07
C ALA A 249 -6.32 -6.74 -3.22
N GLY A 250 -5.29 -6.16 -3.83
CA GLY A 250 -4.08 -5.70 -3.17
C GLY A 250 -3.48 -4.46 -3.83
N VAL A 251 -2.51 -3.87 -3.16
CA VAL A 251 -1.63 -2.85 -3.72
C VAL A 251 -0.19 -3.13 -3.30
N ALA A 252 0.74 -2.90 -4.18
CA ALA A 252 2.17 -2.91 -3.87
C ALA A 252 2.79 -1.56 -4.20
N ILE A 253 3.68 -1.11 -3.32
CA ILE A 253 4.45 0.10 -3.51
C ILE A 253 5.90 -0.29 -3.78
N TYR A 254 6.38 0.09 -4.96
CA TYR A 254 7.75 -0.12 -5.42
C TYR A 254 8.50 1.19 -5.36
N VAL A 255 9.64 1.21 -4.69
CA VAL A 255 10.51 2.39 -4.62
C VAL A 255 11.80 2.10 -5.35
N GLN A 256 12.09 2.93 -6.32
CA GLN A 256 13.34 2.86 -7.07
C GLN A 256 14.49 3.39 -6.19
N GLY A 257 15.60 2.67 -6.20
CA GLY A 257 16.84 3.09 -5.55
C GLY A 257 17.74 3.91 -6.49
N ASP A 258 19.01 4.04 -6.11
CA ASP A 258 19.97 4.90 -6.83
C ASP A 258 20.47 4.28 -8.16
N SER A 259 20.31 2.97 -8.35
CA SER A 259 20.87 2.20 -9.49
C SER A 259 19.84 1.70 -10.49
N ASP A 260 18.70 2.40 -10.63
CA ASP A 260 17.56 1.97 -11.47
C ASP A 260 17.00 0.60 -11.08
N LYS A 261 17.27 0.16 -9.86
CA LYS A 261 16.76 -1.07 -9.25
C LYS A 261 15.81 -0.75 -8.09
N LEU A 262 15.11 -1.77 -7.61
CA LEU A 262 14.22 -1.64 -6.46
C LEU A 262 15.02 -1.51 -5.16
N GLY A 263 14.86 -0.38 -4.49
CA GLY A 263 15.28 -0.20 -3.10
C GLY A 263 14.25 -0.79 -2.13
N ALA A 264 12.97 -0.82 -2.53
CA ALA A 264 11.91 -1.41 -1.73
C ALA A 264 10.75 -1.98 -2.58
N ALA A 265 10.19 -3.10 -2.11
CA ALA A 265 8.88 -3.60 -2.51
C ALA A 265 8.04 -3.81 -1.23
N ARG A 266 6.94 -3.06 -1.09
CA ARG A 266 6.07 -3.10 0.09
C ARG A 266 4.67 -3.54 -0.32
N ILE A 267 4.20 -4.65 0.24
CA ILE A 267 2.96 -5.31 -0.16
C ILE A 267 1.87 -4.99 0.87
N TYR A 268 0.67 -4.71 0.39
CA TYR A 268 -0.51 -4.38 1.17
C TYR A 268 -1.71 -5.15 0.60
N ASP A 269 -1.82 -6.38 0.95
CA ASP A 269 -2.99 -7.23 0.72
C ASP A 269 -3.29 -8.04 1.99
N ASP A 270 -4.19 -8.99 1.93
CA ASP A 270 -4.49 -9.89 3.06
C ASP A 270 -4.69 -11.33 2.58
N VAL A 271 -3.98 -11.68 1.50
CA VAL A 271 -4.07 -13.00 0.87
C VAL A 271 -3.46 -14.06 1.79
N ASP A 272 -4.21 -15.12 2.02
CA ASP A 272 -3.70 -16.31 2.73
C ASP A 272 -2.83 -17.14 1.75
N PRO A 273 -1.49 -17.17 1.93
CA PRO A 273 -0.63 -17.87 1.00
C PRO A 273 -0.89 -19.37 1.07
N PRO A 274 -1.15 -20.06 -0.08
CA PRO A 274 -1.40 -21.50 -0.12
C PRO A 274 -0.10 -22.30 0.02
N LEU A 275 0.69 -21.97 1.05
CA LEU A 275 1.99 -22.56 1.34
C LEU A 275 1.88 -23.49 2.55
N GLN A 276 2.60 -24.60 2.50
CA GLN A 276 2.76 -25.41 3.70
C GLN A 276 3.70 -24.69 4.66
N ALA A 277 3.33 -24.65 5.94
CA ALA A 277 4.24 -24.14 6.96
C ALA A 277 5.60 -24.88 6.84
N PRO A 278 6.74 -24.17 6.91
CA PRO A 278 8.03 -24.82 6.90
C PRO A 278 8.04 -25.88 8.00
N ALA A 279 8.49 -27.09 7.64
CA ALA A 279 8.64 -28.17 8.64
C ALA A 279 9.58 -27.66 9.75
N ALA A 280 9.08 -27.67 10.99
CA ALA A 280 9.79 -27.20 12.17
C ALA A 280 11.05 -28.03 12.45
#